data_ea9bc56b32f9ffa8955b34faec5b91ba
#
_entry.id   ea9bc56b32f9ffa8955b34faec5b91ba
#
_cell.length_a   1.000
_cell.length_b   1.000
_cell.length_c   1.000
_cell.angle_alpha   90.00
_cell.angle_beta   90.00
_cell.angle_gamma   90.00
#
_symmetry.space_group_name_H-M   'P 1'
#
loop_
_entity.id
_entity.type
_entity.pdbx_description
1 polymer ?
#
loop_
_entity_poly.entity_id
_entity_poly.type
_entity_poly.pdbx_seq_one_letter_code
_entity_poly.pdbx_strand_id
1 'polypeptide(L)'
;MKIEIIGLGSGDLKQMPIGIYERLLSASPLFLRTKDHPAAQELAEKGVSFVTFDDVYETSESFEETYETIVERLLEYARKEKHIVYAVPGHPLVAEKTVQILLDAEKEKKVDVEIVGGQSFLDAVFTSLEIDPIEGCQIVDATSVRSYELEISHHIIFVQVYDQQIASQVKLTLMERLPDDYVVKVVEAAGTNEEHIRELPLYELDRNVTLSQLRIVYVPPVQDESMMYQEFSKLRAVVAYLRGPSGCPWDRKQTHESLKKYLIEEAEEVLEAIDKQDVDNLIEELGDVLLQVMMHAQIGEDEGYFSIDDVIRTLTEKLIRRHPHVFGGVHVENEEQLKQLWEEIKREEKRSKR
;
A
#
# COMPACT_ATOMS: atom_id res chain seq x y z
N MET A 1 -13.77 -31.12 4.31
CA MET A 1 -14.71 -30.23 3.63
C MET A 1 -13.93 -29.25 2.79
N LYS A 2 -14.43 -28.93 1.59
CA LYS A 2 -13.74 -28.11 0.61
C LYS A 2 -14.62 -26.95 0.15
N ILE A 3 -14.03 -25.79 -0.01
CA ILE A 3 -14.65 -24.60 -0.61
C ILE A 3 -13.82 -24.20 -1.81
N GLU A 4 -14.39 -24.29 -3.01
CA GLU A 4 -13.81 -23.70 -4.21
C GLU A 4 -14.27 -22.26 -4.33
N ILE A 5 -13.34 -21.33 -4.54
CA ILE A 5 -13.64 -19.91 -4.64
C ILE A 5 -13.36 -19.42 -6.06
N ILE A 6 -14.37 -18.78 -6.65
CA ILE A 6 -14.38 -18.33 -8.05
C ILE A 6 -14.65 -16.84 -8.09
N GLY A 7 -13.92 -16.11 -8.93
CA GLY A 7 -14.18 -14.71 -9.24
C GLY A 7 -15.14 -14.54 -10.40
N LEU A 8 -16.17 -13.72 -10.21
CA LEU A 8 -17.15 -13.38 -11.26
C LEU A 8 -16.64 -12.34 -12.26
N GLY A 9 -15.46 -11.73 -12.00
CA GLY A 9 -14.98 -10.59 -12.79
C GLY A 9 -15.67 -9.28 -12.44
N SER A 10 -15.41 -8.24 -13.20
CA SER A 10 -15.98 -6.89 -13.01
C SER A 10 -17.21 -6.62 -13.90
N GLY A 11 -17.46 -7.46 -14.89
CA GLY A 11 -18.46 -7.25 -15.93
C GLY A 11 -19.43 -8.42 -16.11
N ASP A 12 -19.93 -8.54 -17.33
CA ASP A 12 -20.83 -9.61 -17.78
C ASP A 12 -20.08 -10.94 -18.04
N LEU A 13 -20.85 -12.00 -18.34
CA LEU A 13 -20.27 -13.32 -18.64
C LEU A 13 -19.37 -13.35 -19.88
N LYS A 14 -19.45 -12.36 -20.78
CA LYS A 14 -18.62 -12.33 -22.01
C LYS A 14 -17.16 -12.02 -21.70
N GLN A 15 -16.90 -11.34 -20.59
CA GLN A 15 -15.54 -11.02 -20.13
C GLN A 15 -14.94 -12.15 -19.28
N MET A 16 -15.74 -13.16 -18.92
CA MET A 16 -15.33 -14.23 -18.03
C MET A 16 -14.46 -15.26 -18.78
N PRO A 17 -13.34 -15.73 -18.19
CA PRO A 17 -12.57 -16.86 -18.73
C PRO A 17 -13.47 -18.10 -18.90
N ILE A 18 -13.36 -18.78 -20.05
CA ILE A 18 -14.21 -19.93 -20.39
C ILE A 18 -14.21 -21.01 -19.29
N GLY A 19 -13.05 -21.35 -18.74
CA GLY A 19 -12.97 -22.34 -17.67
C GLY A 19 -13.71 -21.94 -16.39
N ILE A 20 -13.74 -20.66 -16.05
CA ILE A 20 -14.53 -20.12 -14.92
C ILE A 20 -16.04 -20.23 -15.24
N TYR A 21 -16.42 -19.81 -16.43
CA TYR A 21 -17.82 -19.92 -16.88
C TYR A 21 -18.35 -21.35 -16.86
N GLU A 22 -17.61 -22.32 -17.43
CA GLU A 22 -17.97 -23.74 -17.43
C GLU A 22 -18.08 -24.28 -15.99
N ARG A 23 -17.17 -23.85 -15.11
CA ARG A 23 -17.19 -24.25 -13.71
C ARG A 23 -18.43 -23.73 -12.99
N LEU A 24 -18.83 -22.48 -13.23
CA LEU A 24 -20.05 -21.90 -12.64
C LEU A 24 -21.31 -22.63 -13.11
N LEU A 25 -21.40 -22.98 -14.40
CA LEU A 25 -22.54 -23.71 -14.94
C LEU A 25 -22.68 -25.12 -14.36
N SER A 26 -21.59 -25.76 -13.95
CA SER A 26 -21.56 -27.12 -13.40
C SER A 26 -21.55 -27.16 -11.87
N ALA A 27 -21.45 -26.00 -11.21
CA ALA A 27 -21.33 -25.91 -9.75
C ALA A 27 -22.65 -26.26 -9.04
N SER A 28 -22.58 -27.17 -8.08
CA SER A 28 -23.72 -27.51 -7.21
C SER A 28 -23.19 -28.09 -5.89
N PRO A 29 -23.48 -27.47 -4.74
CA PRO A 29 -24.18 -26.18 -4.59
C PRO A 29 -23.29 -25.00 -4.89
N LEU A 30 -23.88 -23.94 -5.44
CA LEU A 30 -23.25 -22.66 -5.75
C LEU A 30 -23.75 -21.57 -4.81
N PHE A 31 -22.83 -20.80 -4.25
CA PHE A 31 -23.09 -19.64 -3.40
C PHE A 31 -22.48 -18.39 -4.05
N LEU A 32 -23.23 -17.30 -4.12
CA LEU A 32 -22.73 -16.00 -4.55
C LEU A 32 -22.69 -15.05 -3.36
N ARG A 33 -21.65 -14.24 -3.26
CA ARG A 33 -21.55 -13.20 -2.21
C ARG A 33 -22.76 -12.25 -2.26
N THR A 34 -23.14 -11.83 -3.46
CA THR A 34 -24.30 -10.97 -3.72
C THR A 34 -24.94 -11.30 -5.06
N LYS A 35 -26.24 -11.01 -5.19
CA LYS A 35 -26.96 -11.02 -6.47
C LYS A 35 -26.75 -9.75 -7.27
N ASP A 36 -26.25 -8.68 -6.64
CA ASP A 36 -26.00 -7.38 -7.27
C ASP A 36 -24.67 -7.42 -8.05
N HIS A 37 -24.72 -8.19 -9.15
CA HIS A 37 -23.60 -8.34 -10.08
C HIS A 37 -24.14 -8.75 -11.47
N PRO A 38 -23.66 -8.15 -12.58
CA PRO A 38 -24.16 -8.46 -13.94
C PRO A 38 -24.12 -9.96 -14.25
N ALA A 39 -23.02 -10.64 -13.93
CA ALA A 39 -22.90 -12.09 -14.16
C ALA A 39 -23.92 -12.92 -13.37
N ALA A 40 -24.36 -12.47 -12.19
CA ALA A 40 -25.37 -13.20 -11.40
C ALA A 40 -26.73 -13.21 -12.09
N GLN A 41 -27.13 -12.09 -12.69
CA GLN A 41 -28.37 -11.99 -13.44
C GLN A 41 -28.35 -12.92 -14.67
N GLU A 42 -27.25 -12.88 -15.45
CA GLU A 42 -27.13 -13.75 -16.63
C GLU A 42 -27.05 -15.25 -16.27
N LEU A 43 -26.43 -15.63 -15.13
CA LEU A 43 -26.46 -17.00 -14.63
C LEU A 43 -27.88 -17.45 -14.28
N ALA A 44 -28.67 -16.60 -13.65
CA ALA A 44 -30.07 -16.88 -13.34
C ALA A 44 -30.92 -17.07 -14.61
N GLU A 45 -30.72 -16.23 -15.63
CA GLU A 45 -31.40 -16.35 -16.93
C GLU A 45 -31.05 -17.67 -17.65
N LYS A 46 -29.84 -18.21 -17.43
CA LYS A 46 -29.39 -19.51 -17.95
C LYS A 46 -29.87 -20.70 -17.09
N GLY A 47 -30.65 -20.45 -16.04
CA GLY A 47 -31.21 -21.48 -15.20
C GLY A 47 -30.24 -22.05 -14.15
N VAL A 48 -29.13 -21.37 -13.86
CA VAL A 48 -28.20 -21.76 -12.80
C VAL A 48 -28.82 -21.41 -11.44
N SER A 49 -28.95 -22.41 -10.56
CA SER A 49 -29.43 -22.19 -9.20
C SER A 49 -28.30 -21.87 -8.25
N PHE A 50 -28.45 -20.82 -7.47
CA PHE A 50 -27.48 -20.40 -6.46
C PHE A 50 -28.16 -19.80 -5.23
N VAL A 51 -27.43 -19.72 -4.12
CA VAL A 51 -27.80 -19.04 -2.89
C VAL A 51 -26.96 -17.78 -2.76
N THR A 52 -27.54 -16.69 -2.27
CA THR A 52 -26.83 -15.43 -2.03
C THR A 52 -26.81 -15.06 -0.56
N PHE A 53 -25.96 -14.10 -0.18
CA PHE A 53 -25.84 -13.61 1.19
C PHE A 53 -26.30 -12.15 1.34
N ASP A 54 -27.14 -11.66 0.43
CA ASP A 54 -27.67 -10.29 0.50
C ASP A 54 -28.45 -10.03 1.79
N ASP A 55 -29.13 -11.05 2.35
CA ASP A 55 -29.83 -10.99 3.62
C ASP A 55 -28.91 -10.66 4.81
N VAL A 56 -27.64 -11.08 4.74
CA VAL A 56 -26.65 -10.76 5.77
C VAL A 56 -26.30 -9.28 5.75
N TYR A 57 -26.16 -8.69 4.56
CA TYR A 57 -25.91 -7.25 4.42
C TYR A 57 -27.06 -6.38 4.97
N GLU A 58 -28.30 -6.88 4.87
CA GLU A 58 -29.48 -6.17 5.36
C GLU A 58 -29.63 -6.22 6.89
N THR A 59 -29.02 -7.20 7.55
CA THR A 59 -29.22 -7.50 8.98
C THR A 59 -28.04 -7.19 9.86
N SER A 60 -26.82 -7.07 9.32
CA SER A 60 -25.61 -6.81 10.09
C SER A 60 -25.43 -5.33 10.41
N GLU A 61 -24.86 -5.01 11.56
CA GLU A 61 -24.60 -3.64 12.02
C GLU A 61 -23.29 -3.07 11.46
N SER A 62 -22.35 -3.94 11.01
CA SER A 62 -21.04 -3.56 10.44
C SER A 62 -20.62 -4.47 9.30
N PHE A 63 -19.71 -3.98 8.45
CA PHE A 63 -19.13 -4.80 7.39
C PHE A 63 -18.29 -5.97 7.93
N GLU A 64 -17.61 -5.81 9.06
CA GLU A 64 -16.86 -6.90 9.70
C GLU A 64 -17.78 -8.03 10.11
N GLU A 65 -18.86 -7.73 10.81
CA GLU A 65 -19.89 -8.70 11.20
C GLU A 65 -20.51 -9.40 9.99
N THR A 66 -20.78 -8.65 8.91
CA THR A 66 -21.27 -9.20 7.65
C THR A 66 -20.34 -10.27 7.10
N TYR A 67 -19.05 -9.97 7.00
CA TYR A 67 -18.08 -10.90 6.40
C TYR A 67 -17.86 -12.14 7.28
N GLU A 68 -17.79 -11.97 8.58
CA GLU A 68 -17.69 -13.09 9.53
C GLU A 68 -18.93 -14.01 9.45
N THR A 69 -20.13 -13.43 9.43
CA THR A 69 -21.40 -14.19 9.33
C THR A 69 -21.49 -14.96 7.99
N ILE A 70 -21.07 -14.36 6.87
CA ILE A 70 -21.03 -15.04 5.58
C ILE A 70 -20.08 -16.25 5.67
N VAL A 71 -18.89 -16.07 6.23
CA VAL A 71 -17.92 -17.17 6.36
C VAL A 71 -18.44 -18.28 7.27
N GLU A 72 -19.06 -17.95 8.39
CA GLU A 72 -19.66 -18.95 9.28
C GLU A 72 -20.71 -19.80 8.55
N ARG A 73 -21.61 -19.15 7.80
CA ARG A 73 -22.62 -19.87 6.98
C ARG A 73 -21.98 -20.74 5.90
N LEU A 74 -20.94 -20.24 5.20
CA LEU A 74 -20.20 -21.04 4.21
C LEU A 74 -19.55 -22.28 4.83
N LEU A 75 -18.94 -22.15 6.00
CA LEU A 75 -18.36 -23.27 6.74
C LEU A 75 -19.42 -24.28 7.18
N GLU A 76 -20.61 -23.84 7.60
CA GLU A 76 -21.74 -24.73 7.92
C GLU A 76 -22.22 -25.49 6.67
N TYR A 77 -22.39 -24.82 5.54
CA TYR A 77 -22.76 -25.46 4.28
C TYR A 77 -21.68 -26.47 3.83
N ALA A 78 -20.40 -26.08 3.90
CA ALA A 78 -19.32 -27.00 3.56
C ALA A 78 -19.22 -28.23 4.46
N ARG A 79 -19.63 -28.12 5.75
CA ARG A 79 -19.72 -29.29 6.63
C ARG A 79 -20.82 -30.27 6.19
N LYS A 80 -21.96 -29.77 5.70
CA LYS A 80 -23.10 -30.56 5.26
C LYS A 80 -22.84 -31.21 3.90
N GLU A 81 -22.44 -30.41 2.92
CA GLU A 81 -22.33 -30.81 1.52
C GLU A 81 -20.96 -31.42 1.17
N LYS A 82 -19.96 -31.32 2.06
CA LYS A 82 -18.56 -31.74 1.87
C LYS A 82 -17.76 -30.89 0.88
N HIS A 83 -18.39 -30.41 -0.17
CA HIS A 83 -17.83 -29.58 -1.21
C HIS A 83 -18.84 -28.54 -1.67
N ILE A 84 -18.43 -27.29 -1.71
CA ILE A 84 -19.25 -26.16 -2.19
C ILE A 84 -18.41 -25.25 -3.09
N VAL A 85 -19.10 -24.48 -3.95
CA VAL A 85 -18.49 -23.43 -4.77
C VAL A 85 -19.00 -22.08 -4.26
N TYR A 86 -18.09 -21.17 -3.99
CA TYR A 86 -18.37 -19.81 -3.58
C TYR A 86 -17.85 -18.82 -4.62
N ALA A 87 -18.74 -18.00 -5.17
CA ALA A 87 -18.40 -17.01 -6.19
C ALA A 87 -18.50 -15.59 -5.61
N VAL A 88 -17.46 -14.80 -5.91
CA VAL A 88 -17.30 -13.42 -5.41
C VAL A 88 -17.17 -12.43 -6.58
N PRO A 89 -17.58 -11.17 -6.44
CA PRO A 89 -17.28 -10.14 -7.41
C PRO A 89 -15.76 -9.96 -7.64
N GLY A 90 -15.36 -9.65 -8.86
CA GLY A 90 -13.95 -9.47 -9.20
C GLY A 90 -13.12 -10.75 -9.11
N HIS A 91 -11.88 -10.62 -8.64
CA HIS A 91 -10.96 -11.73 -8.40
C HIS A 91 -10.93 -12.09 -6.91
N PRO A 92 -10.93 -13.38 -6.52
CA PRO A 92 -11.00 -13.81 -5.11
C PRO A 92 -9.93 -13.22 -4.17
N LEU A 93 -8.77 -12.88 -4.69
CA LEU A 93 -7.64 -12.35 -3.91
C LEU A 93 -7.49 -10.82 -3.98
N VAL A 94 -8.44 -10.12 -4.62
CA VAL A 94 -8.36 -8.67 -4.78
C VAL A 94 -9.51 -8.00 -4.02
N ALA A 95 -9.17 -7.33 -2.91
CA ALA A 95 -10.10 -6.60 -2.04
C ALA A 95 -11.32 -7.42 -1.55
N GLU A 96 -11.15 -8.74 -1.32
CA GLU A 96 -12.23 -9.66 -0.94
C GLU A 96 -12.01 -10.21 0.49
N LYS A 97 -12.63 -9.57 1.46
CA LYS A 97 -12.42 -9.86 2.89
C LYS A 97 -12.88 -11.26 3.29
N THR A 98 -14.03 -11.73 2.76
CA THR A 98 -14.55 -13.07 3.08
C THR A 98 -13.57 -14.17 2.68
N VAL A 99 -12.86 -13.97 1.57
CA VAL A 99 -11.84 -14.91 1.10
C VAL A 99 -10.62 -14.92 2.02
N GLN A 100 -10.19 -13.76 2.51
CA GLN A 100 -9.09 -13.69 3.48
C GLN A 100 -9.41 -14.46 4.78
N ILE A 101 -10.63 -14.29 5.30
CA ILE A 101 -11.08 -15.02 6.50
C ILE A 101 -11.13 -16.54 6.25
N LEU A 102 -11.57 -16.97 5.05
CA LEU A 102 -11.57 -18.40 4.68
C LEU A 102 -10.15 -18.96 4.58
N LEU A 103 -9.19 -18.22 4.02
CA LEU A 103 -7.79 -18.62 3.94
C LEU A 103 -7.15 -18.70 5.35
N ASP A 104 -7.53 -17.84 6.26
CA ASP A 104 -7.09 -17.95 7.66
C ASP A 104 -7.69 -19.18 8.35
N ALA A 105 -8.96 -19.49 8.09
CA ALA A 105 -9.59 -20.72 8.56
C ALA A 105 -8.93 -22.00 7.97
N GLU A 106 -8.40 -21.92 6.75
CA GLU A 106 -7.59 -23.01 6.16
C GLU A 106 -6.29 -23.23 6.90
N LYS A 107 -5.53 -22.14 7.22
CA LYS A 107 -4.30 -22.22 8.03
C LYS A 107 -4.54 -22.91 9.37
N GLU A 108 -5.72 -22.71 9.95
CA GLU A 108 -6.17 -23.39 11.17
C GLU A 108 -6.69 -24.81 10.93
N LYS A 109 -6.65 -25.32 9.69
CA LYS A 109 -7.12 -26.65 9.28
C LYS A 109 -8.62 -26.89 9.50
N LYS A 110 -9.42 -25.83 9.48
CA LYS A 110 -10.88 -25.91 9.63
C LYS A 110 -11.59 -26.29 8.32
N VAL A 111 -10.98 -25.94 7.19
CA VAL A 111 -11.52 -26.11 5.83
C VAL A 111 -10.35 -26.25 4.84
N ASP A 112 -10.60 -26.85 3.68
CA ASP A 112 -9.72 -26.86 2.53
C ASP A 112 -10.25 -25.85 1.53
N VAL A 113 -9.42 -24.85 1.16
CA VAL A 113 -9.80 -23.75 0.27
C VAL A 113 -9.04 -23.87 -1.04
N GLU A 114 -9.77 -23.89 -2.15
CA GLU A 114 -9.16 -23.81 -3.48
C GLU A 114 -9.55 -22.53 -4.18
N ILE A 115 -8.57 -21.68 -4.47
CA ILE A 115 -8.76 -20.49 -5.31
C ILE A 115 -8.69 -20.92 -6.78
N VAL A 116 -9.84 -20.99 -7.43
CA VAL A 116 -9.92 -21.35 -8.85
C VAL A 116 -9.46 -20.19 -9.76
N GLY A 117 -9.65 -18.95 -9.29
CA GLY A 117 -9.29 -17.74 -10.01
C GLY A 117 -10.51 -16.95 -10.48
N GLY A 118 -10.27 -16.07 -11.44
CA GLY A 118 -11.27 -15.15 -12.00
C GLY A 118 -10.55 -13.95 -12.63
N GLN A 119 -11.27 -13.16 -13.41
CA GLN A 119 -10.75 -11.90 -13.92
C GLN A 119 -10.81 -10.83 -12.83
N SER A 120 -9.75 -10.03 -12.69
CA SER A 120 -9.75 -8.88 -11.79
C SER A 120 -10.36 -7.67 -12.50
N PHE A 121 -10.98 -6.76 -11.74
CA PHE A 121 -11.31 -5.43 -12.27
C PHE A 121 -10.05 -4.65 -12.69
N LEU A 122 -8.89 -5.00 -12.17
CA LEU A 122 -7.62 -4.39 -12.56
C LEU A 122 -7.28 -4.61 -14.04
N ASP A 123 -7.64 -5.77 -14.62
CA ASP A 123 -7.45 -6.02 -16.05
C ASP A 123 -8.24 -5.01 -16.89
N ALA A 124 -9.47 -4.70 -16.47
CA ALA A 124 -10.29 -3.67 -17.09
C ALA A 124 -9.67 -2.27 -16.90
N VAL A 125 -9.20 -1.95 -15.70
CA VAL A 125 -8.55 -0.68 -15.38
C VAL A 125 -7.30 -0.46 -16.22
N PHE A 126 -6.42 -1.45 -16.34
CA PHE A 126 -5.22 -1.36 -17.18
C PHE A 126 -5.58 -1.12 -18.65
N THR A 127 -6.64 -1.79 -19.14
CA THR A 127 -7.14 -1.60 -20.50
C THR A 127 -7.71 -0.20 -20.70
N SER A 128 -8.57 0.26 -19.80
CA SER A 128 -9.26 1.55 -19.90
C SER A 128 -8.29 2.73 -19.76
N LEU A 129 -7.21 2.57 -19.00
CA LEU A 129 -6.18 3.59 -18.80
C LEU A 129 -5.01 3.48 -19.79
N GLU A 130 -4.96 2.40 -20.59
CA GLU A 130 -3.86 2.11 -21.53
C GLU A 130 -2.48 2.11 -20.85
N ILE A 131 -2.38 1.48 -19.66
CA ILE A 131 -1.14 1.43 -18.89
C ILE A 131 -0.55 0.01 -18.86
N ASP A 132 0.78 -0.08 -18.88
CA ASP A 132 1.52 -1.32 -18.66
C ASP A 132 1.99 -1.38 -17.18
N PRO A 133 1.42 -2.26 -16.35
CA PRO A 133 1.81 -2.33 -14.94
C PRO A 133 3.27 -2.77 -14.72
N ILE A 134 3.99 -3.27 -15.76
CA ILE A 134 5.41 -3.62 -15.68
C ILE A 134 6.29 -2.36 -15.56
N GLU A 135 5.83 -1.21 -16.04
CA GLU A 135 6.53 0.08 -15.87
C GLU A 135 6.57 0.55 -14.39
N GLY A 136 5.96 -0.22 -13.50
CA GLY A 136 5.79 0.06 -12.08
C GLY A 136 4.36 0.47 -11.77
N CYS A 137 3.69 -0.30 -10.92
CA CYS A 137 2.31 -0.04 -10.54
C CYS A 137 2.09 -0.35 -9.06
N GLN A 138 1.53 0.60 -8.34
CA GLN A 138 1.14 0.46 -6.96
C GLN A 138 -0.38 0.46 -6.86
N ILE A 139 -0.95 -0.58 -6.23
CA ILE A 139 -2.38 -0.67 -5.93
C ILE A 139 -2.55 -0.41 -4.45
N VAL A 140 -3.33 0.60 -4.11
CA VAL A 140 -3.40 1.17 -2.76
C VAL A 140 -4.83 1.19 -2.26
N ASP A 141 -5.03 0.73 -1.03
CA ASP A 141 -6.30 0.89 -0.31
C ASP A 141 -6.42 2.35 0.15
N ALA A 142 -7.40 3.08 -0.39
CA ALA A 142 -7.62 4.49 -0.09
C ALA A 142 -7.97 4.75 1.37
N THR A 143 -8.46 3.73 2.11
CA THR A 143 -8.93 3.88 3.49
C THR A 143 -7.82 3.93 4.54
N SER A 144 -6.58 3.54 4.17
CA SER A 144 -5.48 3.40 5.14
C SER A 144 -4.13 3.91 4.65
N VAL A 145 -4.08 4.63 3.53
CA VAL A 145 -2.85 5.10 2.88
C VAL A 145 -2.14 6.21 3.68
N ARG A 146 -0.81 6.20 3.60
CA ARG A 146 0.07 7.28 4.10
C ARG A 146 0.94 7.79 2.95
N SER A 147 1.20 9.10 2.94
CA SER A 147 1.92 9.76 1.84
C SER A 147 3.32 9.18 1.59
N TYR A 148 4.05 8.82 2.65
CA TYR A 148 5.39 8.24 2.54
C TYR A 148 5.44 6.78 2.04
N GLU A 149 4.28 6.10 1.90
CA GLU A 149 4.16 4.77 1.33
C GLU A 149 3.94 4.80 -0.20
N LEU A 150 3.75 6.00 -0.77
CA LEU A 150 3.45 6.17 -2.19
C LEU A 150 4.73 6.32 -3.02
N GLU A 151 4.80 5.55 -4.09
CA GLU A 151 5.87 5.61 -5.10
C GLU A 151 5.40 6.47 -6.29
N ILE A 152 5.57 7.79 -6.19
CA ILE A 152 5.04 8.75 -7.19
C ILE A 152 5.71 8.65 -8.57
N SER A 153 6.79 7.89 -8.70
CA SER A 153 7.41 7.52 -9.98
C SER A 153 6.71 6.38 -10.72
N HIS A 154 5.73 5.73 -10.08
CA HIS A 154 4.96 4.62 -10.62
C HIS A 154 3.51 5.02 -10.87
N HIS A 155 2.80 4.22 -11.65
CA HIS A 155 1.35 4.27 -11.71
C HIS A 155 0.76 3.95 -10.33
N ILE A 156 -0.11 4.81 -9.79
CA ILE A 156 -0.79 4.55 -8.52
C ILE A 156 -2.29 4.41 -8.78
N ILE A 157 -2.86 3.30 -8.33
CA ILE A 157 -4.28 3.00 -8.43
C ILE A 157 -4.85 2.91 -7.03
N PHE A 158 -5.60 3.94 -6.62
CA PHE A 158 -6.36 3.89 -5.37
C PHE A 158 -7.67 3.15 -5.60
N VAL A 159 -7.85 2.10 -4.83
CA VAL A 159 -9.10 1.33 -4.77
C VAL A 159 -9.90 1.71 -3.53
N GLN A 160 -11.19 1.35 -3.48
CA GLN A 160 -12.09 1.65 -2.36
C GLN A 160 -12.37 3.15 -2.13
N VAL A 161 -12.38 3.96 -3.20
CA VAL A 161 -12.73 5.40 -3.13
C VAL A 161 -14.25 5.55 -3.27
N TYR A 162 -15.02 5.07 -2.30
CA TYR A 162 -16.47 4.97 -2.45
C TYR A 162 -17.27 6.22 -2.01
N ASP A 163 -16.69 7.13 -1.26
CA ASP A 163 -17.36 8.34 -0.79
C ASP A 163 -16.48 9.59 -0.85
N GLN A 164 -17.09 10.74 -0.55
CA GLN A 164 -16.41 12.03 -0.55
C GLN A 164 -15.33 12.15 0.52
N GLN A 165 -15.51 11.52 1.69
CA GLN A 165 -14.55 11.60 2.78
C GLN A 165 -13.25 10.89 2.41
N ILE A 166 -13.36 9.71 1.82
CA ILE A 166 -12.18 8.94 1.35
C ILE A 166 -11.50 9.65 0.18
N ALA A 167 -12.29 10.19 -0.78
CA ALA A 167 -11.72 11.00 -1.87
C ALA A 167 -10.96 12.22 -1.34
N SER A 168 -11.47 12.90 -0.29
CA SER A 168 -10.79 14.01 0.36
C SER A 168 -9.50 13.55 1.06
N GLN A 169 -9.52 12.39 1.73
CA GLN A 169 -8.32 11.82 2.36
C GLN A 169 -7.24 11.50 1.31
N VAL A 170 -7.59 10.85 0.20
CA VAL A 170 -6.68 10.57 -0.92
C VAL A 170 -6.10 11.87 -1.47
N LYS A 171 -6.93 12.88 -1.71
CA LYS A 171 -6.51 14.21 -2.17
C LYS A 171 -5.46 14.81 -1.23
N LEU A 172 -5.75 14.89 0.06
CA LEU A 172 -4.86 15.50 1.05
C LEU A 172 -3.53 14.73 1.17
N THR A 173 -3.59 13.40 1.15
CA THR A 173 -2.40 12.54 1.19
C THR A 173 -1.51 12.76 -0.05
N LEU A 174 -2.10 12.91 -1.23
CA LEU A 174 -1.35 13.18 -2.47
C LEU A 174 -0.79 14.60 -2.49
N MET A 175 -1.51 15.59 -1.97
CA MET A 175 -1.05 17.00 -1.91
C MET A 175 0.13 17.23 -0.96
N GLU A 176 0.48 16.26 -0.10
CA GLU A 176 1.73 16.29 0.65
C GLU A 176 2.97 16.10 -0.26
N ARG A 177 2.78 15.55 -1.47
CA ARG A 177 3.85 15.13 -2.37
C ARG A 177 3.74 15.70 -3.79
N LEU A 178 2.52 16.03 -4.22
CA LEU A 178 2.19 16.49 -5.57
C LEU A 178 1.55 17.89 -5.50
N PRO A 179 1.74 18.73 -6.52
CA PRO A 179 1.05 20.02 -6.60
C PRO A 179 -0.47 19.84 -6.68
N ASP A 180 -1.22 20.83 -6.25
CA ASP A 180 -2.68 20.79 -6.17
C ASP A 180 -3.35 20.70 -7.55
N ASP A 181 -2.70 21.18 -8.58
CA ASP A 181 -3.14 21.11 -9.98
C ASP A 181 -2.68 19.84 -10.72
N TYR A 182 -2.01 18.91 -10.03
CA TYR A 182 -1.60 17.64 -10.63
C TYR A 182 -2.82 16.88 -11.17
N VAL A 183 -2.74 16.45 -12.44
CA VAL A 183 -3.88 15.82 -13.11
C VAL A 183 -3.97 14.34 -12.73
N VAL A 184 -5.11 13.95 -12.20
CA VAL A 184 -5.46 12.56 -11.87
C VAL A 184 -6.67 12.11 -12.68
N LYS A 185 -6.90 10.81 -12.77
CA LYS A 185 -8.08 10.25 -13.44
C LYS A 185 -8.98 9.54 -12.42
N VAL A 186 -10.26 9.83 -12.49
CA VAL A 186 -11.28 9.05 -11.76
C VAL A 186 -11.94 8.12 -12.76
N VAL A 187 -11.86 6.81 -12.48
CA VAL A 187 -12.47 5.77 -13.31
C VAL A 187 -13.60 5.13 -12.54
N GLU A 188 -14.77 5.10 -13.14
CA GLU A 188 -15.97 4.47 -12.59
C GLU A 188 -16.38 3.31 -13.48
N ALA A 189 -16.74 2.19 -12.87
CA ALA A 189 -17.26 0.99 -13.54
C ALA A 189 -16.37 0.49 -14.71
N ALA A 190 -15.05 0.48 -14.51
CA ALA A 190 -14.08 0.06 -15.53
C ALA A 190 -14.45 -1.28 -16.18
N GLY A 191 -14.39 -1.32 -17.52
CA GLY A 191 -14.69 -2.51 -18.34
C GLY A 191 -16.17 -2.85 -18.45
N THR A 192 -17.08 -2.00 -18.00
CA THR A 192 -18.54 -2.17 -18.17
C THR A 192 -19.10 -1.20 -19.21
N ASN A 193 -20.38 -1.38 -19.58
CA ASN A 193 -21.08 -0.43 -20.46
C ASN A 193 -21.32 0.94 -19.81
N GLU A 194 -21.12 1.04 -18.49
CA GLU A 194 -21.29 2.27 -17.70
C GLU A 194 -19.93 2.92 -17.36
N GLU A 195 -18.87 2.46 -17.99
CA GLU A 195 -17.53 3.01 -17.77
C GLU A 195 -17.50 4.51 -18.05
N HIS A 196 -16.96 5.23 -17.07
CA HIS A 196 -16.75 6.67 -17.19
C HIS A 196 -15.39 7.06 -16.63
N ILE A 197 -14.59 7.76 -17.46
CA ILE A 197 -13.27 8.26 -17.08
C ILE A 197 -13.30 9.78 -17.11
N ARG A 198 -12.90 10.42 -16.01
CA ARG A 198 -12.75 11.87 -15.89
C ARG A 198 -11.32 12.21 -15.52
N GLU A 199 -10.73 13.13 -16.25
CA GLU A 199 -9.48 13.79 -15.88
C GLU A 199 -9.80 15.07 -15.12
N LEU A 200 -9.13 15.28 -13.99
CA LEU A 200 -9.34 16.47 -13.17
C LEU A 200 -8.08 16.79 -12.36
N PRO A 201 -7.86 18.06 -12.01
CA PRO A 201 -6.79 18.43 -11.11
C PRO A 201 -7.08 17.91 -9.70
N LEU A 202 -6.02 17.61 -8.97
CA LEU A 202 -6.09 16.99 -7.65
C LEU A 202 -6.96 17.76 -6.66
N TYR A 203 -6.95 19.10 -6.69
CA TYR A 203 -7.80 19.95 -5.83
C TYR A 203 -9.30 19.77 -6.05
N GLU A 204 -9.73 19.15 -7.16
CA GLU A 204 -11.14 18.85 -7.46
C GLU A 204 -11.58 17.43 -7.11
N LEU A 205 -10.66 16.57 -6.68
CA LEU A 205 -10.90 15.15 -6.52
C LEU A 205 -12.10 14.81 -5.60
N ASP A 206 -12.34 15.58 -4.58
CA ASP A 206 -13.43 15.38 -3.61
C ASP A 206 -14.71 16.20 -3.92
N ARG A 207 -14.76 16.89 -5.08
CA ARG A 207 -15.92 17.67 -5.48
C ARG A 207 -16.93 16.81 -6.24
N ASN A 208 -18.21 16.96 -5.89
CA ASN A 208 -19.34 16.25 -6.55
C ASN A 208 -19.17 14.72 -6.57
N VAL A 209 -18.64 14.15 -5.49
CA VAL A 209 -18.45 12.71 -5.33
C VAL A 209 -19.78 12.09 -4.88
N THR A 210 -20.33 11.20 -5.69
CA THR A 210 -21.47 10.34 -5.34
C THR A 210 -20.97 9.03 -4.73
N LEU A 211 -21.79 8.32 -3.96
CA LEU A 211 -21.48 6.98 -3.48
C LEU A 211 -21.30 6.03 -4.67
N SER A 212 -20.17 5.34 -4.74
CA SER A 212 -19.90 4.31 -5.76
C SER A 212 -18.87 3.30 -5.24
N GLN A 213 -19.20 2.02 -5.31
CA GLN A 213 -18.28 0.93 -4.98
C GLN A 213 -17.32 0.58 -6.13
N LEU A 214 -17.57 1.13 -7.33
CA LEU A 214 -16.83 0.80 -8.56
C LEU A 214 -15.87 1.93 -8.98
N ARG A 215 -15.58 2.86 -8.05
CA ARG A 215 -14.69 4.00 -8.30
C ARG A 215 -13.28 3.70 -7.88
N ILE A 216 -12.35 4.04 -8.76
CA ILE A 216 -10.93 4.12 -8.47
C ILE A 216 -10.39 5.53 -8.81
N VAL A 217 -9.28 5.90 -8.19
CA VAL A 217 -8.50 7.07 -8.57
C VAL A 217 -7.14 6.61 -9.08
N TYR A 218 -6.81 7.04 -10.27
CA TYR A 218 -5.52 6.78 -10.89
C TYR A 218 -4.66 8.04 -10.89
N VAL A 219 -3.43 7.89 -10.43
CA VAL A 219 -2.39 8.91 -10.45
C VAL A 219 -1.30 8.47 -11.43
N PRO A 220 -1.10 9.21 -12.53
CA PRO A 220 -0.01 8.89 -13.47
C PRO A 220 1.36 9.10 -12.82
N PRO A 221 2.41 8.42 -13.32
CA PRO A 221 3.78 8.62 -12.84
C PRO A 221 4.24 10.06 -13.06
N VAL A 222 4.96 10.60 -12.08
CA VAL A 222 5.57 11.92 -12.18
C VAL A 222 6.61 11.93 -13.30
N GLN A 223 6.46 12.89 -14.25
CA GLN A 223 7.39 13.07 -15.37
C GLN A 223 8.44 14.16 -15.09
N ASP A 224 8.10 15.16 -14.29
CA ASP A 224 9.05 16.19 -13.90
C ASP A 224 9.97 15.68 -12.80
N GLU A 225 11.22 15.49 -13.16
CA GLU A 225 12.25 14.98 -12.24
C GLU A 225 12.41 15.85 -10.98
N SER A 226 12.10 17.14 -11.05
CA SER A 226 12.19 18.06 -9.91
C SER A 226 11.20 17.71 -8.79
N MET A 227 10.05 17.10 -9.12
CA MET A 227 9.07 16.63 -8.13
C MET A 227 9.60 15.43 -7.30
N MET A 228 10.67 14.78 -7.79
CA MET A 228 11.31 13.66 -7.09
C MET A 228 12.43 14.12 -6.14
N TYR A 229 12.76 15.41 -6.07
CA TYR A 229 13.90 15.88 -5.26
C TYR A 229 13.68 15.73 -3.76
N GLN A 230 12.46 15.57 -3.29
CA GLN A 230 12.15 15.24 -1.90
C GLN A 230 12.28 13.73 -1.58
N GLU A 231 12.58 12.89 -2.57
CA GLU A 231 12.69 11.45 -2.38
C GLU A 231 14.08 11.06 -1.87
N PHE A 232 14.14 10.28 -0.80
CA PHE A 232 15.40 9.77 -0.28
C PHE A 232 16.17 8.92 -1.30
N SER A 233 15.46 8.13 -2.10
CA SER A 233 16.03 7.35 -3.20
C SER A 233 16.67 8.22 -4.26
N LYS A 234 16.09 9.40 -4.55
CA LYS A 234 16.64 10.38 -5.47
C LYS A 234 17.92 11.01 -4.92
N LEU A 235 17.93 11.43 -3.65
CA LEU A 235 19.12 11.91 -2.98
C LEU A 235 20.26 10.88 -3.02
N ARG A 236 19.95 9.62 -2.69
CA ARG A 236 20.92 8.51 -2.80
C ARG A 236 21.50 8.39 -4.20
N ALA A 237 20.65 8.40 -5.23
CA ALA A 237 21.10 8.31 -6.62
C ALA A 237 21.99 9.49 -7.02
N VAL A 238 21.67 10.73 -6.58
CA VAL A 238 22.47 11.93 -6.83
C VAL A 238 23.86 11.80 -6.19
N VAL A 239 23.95 11.40 -4.93
CA VAL A 239 25.25 11.25 -4.24
C VAL A 239 26.09 10.13 -4.88
N ALA A 240 25.47 8.99 -5.23
CA ALA A 240 26.14 7.92 -5.95
C ALA A 240 26.66 8.39 -7.31
N TYR A 241 25.89 9.19 -8.05
CA TYR A 241 26.32 9.76 -9.32
C TYR A 241 27.49 10.74 -9.16
N LEU A 242 27.47 11.62 -8.15
CA LEU A 242 28.54 12.57 -7.86
C LEU A 242 29.87 11.86 -7.61
N ARG A 243 29.86 10.68 -6.97
CA ARG A 243 31.05 9.87 -6.72
C ARG A 243 31.35 8.85 -7.83
N GLY A 244 30.44 8.68 -8.79
CA GLY A 244 30.59 7.76 -9.92
C GLY A 244 31.66 8.17 -10.92
N PRO A 245 31.99 7.31 -11.94
CA PRO A 245 33.07 7.55 -12.91
C PRO A 245 32.97 8.86 -13.66
N SER A 246 31.76 9.33 -13.96
CA SER A 246 31.46 10.59 -14.65
C SER A 246 31.05 11.72 -13.71
N GLY A 247 31.17 11.52 -12.41
CA GLY A 247 30.75 12.47 -11.39
C GLY A 247 31.74 13.55 -11.08
N CYS A 248 31.55 14.24 -9.96
CA CYS A 248 32.39 15.39 -9.56
C CYS A 248 33.79 14.95 -9.14
N PRO A 249 34.84 15.52 -9.73
CA PRO A 249 36.23 15.18 -9.37
C PRO A 249 36.59 15.49 -7.90
N TRP A 250 35.88 16.44 -7.27
CA TRP A 250 36.09 16.79 -5.87
C TRP A 250 35.46 15.71 -4.96
N ASP A 251 34.19 15.34 -5.19
CA ASP A 251 33.45 14.32 -4.40
C ASP A 251 34.13 12.94 -4.48
N ARG A 252 34.64 12.59 -5.67
CA ARG A 252 35.35 11.32 -5.88
C ARG A 252 36.63 11.17 -5.07
N LYS A 253 37.30 12.30 -4.72
CA LYS A 253 38.54 12.31 -3.95
C LYS A 253 38.31 12.29 -2.43
N GLN A 254 37.07 12.51 -1.99
CA GLN A 254 36.78 12.55 -0.57
C GLN A 254 36.95 11.18 0.08
N THR A 255 37.44 11.21 1.31
CA THR A 255 37.61 10.04 2.19
C THR A 255 36.93 10.32 3.53
N HIS A 256 36.72 9.29 4.34
CA HIS A 256 36.23 9.48 5.70
C HIS A 256 37.05 10.49 6.49
N GLU A 257 38.39 10.51 6.29
CA GLU A 257 39.28 11.45 6.99
C GLU A 257 39.12 12.87 6.50
N SER A 258 39.04 13.09 5.17
CA SER A 258 38.94 14.46 4.59
C SER A 258 37.61 15.16 4.91
N LEU A 259 36.54 14.35 5.15
CA LEU A 259 35.19 14.87 5.46
C LEU A 259 35.00 15.23 6.94
N LYS A 260 35.89 14.81 7.85
CA LYS A 260 35.72 15.08 9.29
C LYS A 260 35.50 16.54 9.64
N LYS A 261 36.27 17.43 8.97
CA LYS A 261 36.18 18.88 9.22
C LYS A 261 34.83 19.45 8.79
N TYR A 262 34.29 18.99 7.67
CA TYR A 262 33.01 19.46 7.16
C TYR A 262 31.87 18.98 8.08
N LEU A 263 31.90 17.74 8.55
CA LEU A 263 30.88 17.27 9.50
C LEU A 263 30.82 18.11 10.80
N ILE A 264 31.97 18.66 11.24
CA ILE A 264 32.00 19.57 12.40
C ILE A 264 31.46 20.94 12.01
N GLU A 265 31.85 21.47 10.87
CA GLU A 265 31.41 22.75 10.31
C GLU A 265 29.90 22.81 10.16
N GLU A 266 29.29 21.84 9.44
CA GLU A 266 27.84 21.75 9.26
C GLU A 266 27.10 21.60 10.61
N ALA A 267 27.67 20.84 11.55
CA ALA A 267 27.06 20.71 12.88
C ALA A 267 27.10 22.05 13.67
N GLU A 268 28.13 22.86 13.54
CA GLU A 268 28.23 24.19 14.16
C GLU A 268 27.23 25.15 13.48
N GLU A 269 27.06 25.11 12.16
CA GLU A 269 26.10 25.94 11.42
C GLU A 269 24.65 25.60 11.78
N VAL A 270 24.31 24.32 11.99
CA VAL A 270 23.01 23.91 12.55
C VAL A 270 22.78 24.56 13.92
N LEU A 271 23.78 24.56 14.82
CA LEU A 271 23.65 25.18 16.15
C LEU A 271 23.43 26.69 16.04
N GLU A 272 24.14 27.36 15.12
CA GLU A 272 23.93 28.78 14.88
C GLU A 272 22.52 29.10 14.36
N ALA A 273 22.01 28.31 13.41
CA ALA A 273 20.64 28.45 12.89
C ALA A 273 19.59 28.30 13.98
N ILE A 274 19.79 27.33 14.90
CA ILE A 274 18.91 27.13 16.08
C ILE A 274 18.97 28.36 17.00
N ASP A 275 20.15 28.86 17.31
CA ASP A 275 20.32 30.01 18.21
C ASP A 275 19.70 31.29 17.63
N LYS A 276 19.76 31.44 16.30
CA LYS A 276 19.14 32.57 15.56
C LYS A 276 17.63 32.38 15.34
N GLN A 277 17.07 31.20 15.60
CA GLN A 277 15.69 30.82 15.26
C GLN A 277 15.36 31.01 13.76
N ASP A 278 16.35 30.79 12.91
CA ASP A 278 16.25 30.90 11.46
C ASP A 278 15.88 29.55 10.86
N VAL A 279 14.58 29.38 10.54
CA VAL A 279 14.03 28.10 10.07
C VAL A 279 14.55 27.75 8.69
N ASP A 280 14.69 28.73 7.80
CA ASP A 280 15.14 28.48 6.42
C ASP A 280 16.60 28.02 6.41
N ASN A 281 17.47 28.72 7.17
CA ASN A 281 18.86 28.33 7.34
C ASN A 281 18.97 26.95 8.05
N LEU A 282 18.13 26.68 9.05
CA LEU A 282 18.12 25.36 9.73
C LEU A 282 17.80 24.21 8.77
N ILE A 283 16.92 24.41 7.78
CA ILE A 283 16.62 23.42 6.75
C ILE A 283 17.85 23.16 5.87
N GLU A 284 18.56 24.22 5.47
CA GLU A 284 19.78 24.16 4.66
C GLU A 284 20.88 23.37 5.39
N GLU A 285 21.20 23.76 6.62
CA GLU A 285 22.29 23.15 7.39
C GLU A 285 21.99 21.70 7.81
N LEU A 286 20.73 21.36 8.10
CA LEU A 286 20.34 19.98 8.30
C LEU A 286 20.49 19.14 7.01
N GLY A 287 20.27 19.74 5.85
CA GLY A 287 20.55 19.15 4.55
C GLY A 287 22.05 18.84 4.37
N ASP A 288 22.93 19.76 4.79
CA ASP A 288 24.37 19.59 4.69
C ASP A 288 24.90 18.55 5.69
N VAL A 289 24.37 18.49 6.89
CA VAL A 289 24.65 17.36 7.82
C VAL A 289 24.19 16.02 7.20
N LEU A 290 23.02 15.98 6.57
CA LEU A 290 22.55 14.78 5.87
C LEU A 290 23.47 14.41 4.71
N LEU A 291 23.97 15.40 3.94
CA LEU A 291 24.96 15.18 2.88
C LEU A 291 26.22 14.50 3.44
N GLN A 292 26.75 14.94 4.59
CA GLN A 292 27.89 14.29 5.21
C GLN A 292 27.62 12.81 5.52
N VAL A 293 26.42 12.49 6.04
CA VAL A 293 26.01 11.10 6.30
C VAL A 293 25.97 10.30 5.00
N MET A 294 25.36 10.86 3.95
CA MET A 294 25.24 10.21 2.64
C MET A 294 26.61 9.99 1.99
N MET A 295 27.50 10.98 2.06
CA MET A 295 28.87 10.89 1.52
C MET A 295 29.68 9.80 2.24
N HIS A 296 29.61 9.75 3.56
CA HIS A 296 30.27 8.68 4.33
C HIS A 296 29.71 7.31 3.99
N ALA A 297 28.39 7.18 3.82
CA ALA A 297 27.75 5.92 3.44
C ALA A 297 28.15 5.49 2.01
N GLN A 298 28.21 6.44 1.07
CA GLN A 298 28.63 6.14 -0.30
C GLN A 298 30.12 5.76 -0.39
N ILE A 299 31.00 6.37 0.42
CA ILE A 299 32.41 5.93 0.52
C ILE A 299 32.47 4.49 1.02
N GLY A 300 31.69 4.14 2.07
CA GLY A 300 31.62 2.77 2.57
C GLY A 300 31.13 1.76 1.53
N GLU A 301 30.16 2.15 0.71
CA GLU A 301 29.61 1.35 -0.39
C GLU A 301 30.65 1.17 -1.52
N ASP A 302 31.34 2.24 -1.93
CA ASP A 302 32.42 2.22 -2.93
C ASP A 302 33.57 1.28 -2.51
N GLU A 303 33.86 1.21 -1.21
CA GLU A 303 34.90 0.37 -0.62
C GLU A 303 34.39 -1.05 -0.27
N GLY A 304 33.10 -1.32 -0.36
CA GLY A 304 32.48 -2.62 -0.10
C GLY A 304 32.34 -2.97 1.38
N TYR A 305 32.32 -1.99 2.29
CA TYR A 305 32.23 -2.23 3.73
C TYR A 305 30.79 -2.10 4.27
N PHE A 306 30.08 -1.05 3.89
CA PHE A 306 28.70 -0.80 4.32
C PHE A 306 28.03 0.22 3.38
N SER A 307 26.70 0.30 3.44
CA SER A 307 25.90 1.23 2.66
C SER A 307 25.03 2.13 3.57
N ILE A 308 24.30 3.06 2.98
CA ILE A 308 23.30 3.86 3.71
C ILE A 308 22.21 2.96 4.34
N ASP A 309 21.88 1.83 3.70
CA ASP A 309 20.88 0.89 4.23
C ASP A 309 21.35 0.27 5.56
N ASP A 310 22.66 0.02 5.71
CA ASP A 310 23.24 -0.45 6.97
C ASP A 310 23.18 0.59 8.08
N VAL A 311 23.40 1.85 7.72
CA VAL A 311 23.27 2.98 8.66
C VAL A 311 21.83 3.12 9.13
N ILE A 312 20.87 3.13 8.20
CA ILE A 312 19.43 3.23 8.50
C ILE A 312 19.00 2.04 9.36
N ARG A 313 19.33 0.81 8.96
CA ARG A 313 19.00 -0.40 9.72
C ARG A 313 19.53 -0.32 11.15
N THR A 314 20.80 0.01 11.33
CA THR A 314 21.43 0.11 12.64
C THR A 314 20.75 1.15 13.53
N LEU A 315 20.36 2.29 12.96
CA LEU A 315 19.63 3.34 13.68
C LEU A 315 18.23 2.87 14.05
N THR A 316 17.49 2.30 13.11
CA THR A 316 16.10 1.83 13.30
C THR A 316 16.04 0.75 14.39
N GLU A 317 16.89 -0.28 14.30
CA GLU A 317 16.98 -1.33 15.33
C GLU A 317 17.28 -0.75 16.72
N LYS A 318 18.19 0.22 16.77
CA LYS A 318 18.53 0.90 18.03
C LYS A 318 17.34 1.68 18.59
N LEU A 319 16.59 2.40 17.74
CA LEU A 319 15.43 3.18 18.16
C LEU A 319 14.30 2.29 18.67
N ILE A 320 13.95 1.22 17.93
CA ILE A 320 12.92 0.25 18.34
C ILE A 320 13.29 -0.38 19.69
N ARG A 321 14.52 -0.88 19.81
CA ARG A 321 15.01 -1.53 21.02
C ARG A 321 15.03 -0.59 22.25
N ARG A 322 15.34 0.70 22.04
CA ARG A 322 15.42 1.69 23.12
C ARG A 322 14.07 2.30 23.53
N HIS A 323 13.01 2.01 22.75
CA HIS A 323 11.67 2.52 23.03
C HIS A 323 10.63 1.38 23.15
N PRO A 324 10.86 0.38 24.03
CA PRO A 324 9.93 -0.74 24.19
C PRO A 324 8.58 -0.30 24.77
N HIS A 325 8.50 0.88 25.39
CA HIS A 325 7.24 1.51 25.82
C HIS A 325 6.39 2.02 24.65
N VAL A 326 6.97 2.18 23.46
CA VAL A 326 6.25 2.56 22.22
C VAL A 326 6.01 1.33 21.35
N PHE A 327 7.02 0.51 21.16
CA PHE A 327 7.01 -0.58 20.17
C PHE A 327 6.86 -1.99 20.77
N GLY A 328 7.08 -2.14 22.09
CA GLY A 328 7.17 -3.46 22.77
C GLY A 328 6.12 -3.70 23.86
N GLY A 329 5.11 -2.85 24.02
CA GLY A 329 4.03 -3.03 24.98
C GLY A 329 4.45 -2.83 26.47
N VAL A 330 5.63 -2.31 26.74
CA VAL A 330 6.08 -1.97 28.11
C VAL A 330 5.37 -0.70 28.55
N HIS A 331 4.65 -0.77 29.67
CA HIS A 331 3.97 0.40 30.21
C HIS A 331 4.91 1.24 31.06
N VAL A 332 4.90 2.57 30.85
CA VAL A 332 5.69 3.56 31.60
C VAL A 332 4.74 4.68 32.00
N GLU A 333 4.67 4.97 33.30
CA GLU A 333 3.71 5.93 33.85
C GLU A 333 4.26 7.37 33.95
N ASN A 334 5.59 7.55 33.98
CA ASN A 334 6.23 8.84 34.14
C ASN A 334 7.66 8.87 33.58
N GLU A 335 8.23 10.08 33.45
CA GLU A 335 9.58 10.29 32.91
C GLU A 335 10.70 9.63 33.75
N GLU A 336 10.51 9.43 35.04
CA GLU A 336 11.53 8.82 35.89
C GLU A 336 11.67 7.33 35.61
N GLN A 337 10.55 6.61 35.44
CA GLN A 337 10.53 5.23 35.00
C GLN A 337 11.12 5.09 33.58
N LEU A 338 10.85 6.05 32.69
CA LEU A 338 11.42 6.06 31.34
C LEU A 338 12.95 6.20 31.37
N LYS A 339 13.49 7.08 32.21
CA LYS A 339 14.94 7.25 32.38
C LYS A 339 15.60 5.99 32.92
N GLN A 340 14.97 5.34 33.93
CA GLN A 340 15.46 4.07 34.47
C GLN A 340 15.49 2.97 33.41
N LEU A 341 14.41 2.82 32.63
CA LEU A 341 14.32 1.88 31.54
C LEU A 341 15.43 2.11 30.49
N TRP A 342 15.70 3.37 30.11
CA TRP A 342 16.78 3.67 29.16
C TRP A 342 18.18 3.36 29.73
N GLU A 343 18.41 3.58 31.02
CA GLU A 343 19.69 3.22 31.65
C GLU A 343 19.88 1.71 31.69
N GLU A 344 18.84 0.94 31.96
CA GLU A 344 18.89 -0.53 31.95
C GLU A 344 19.23 -1.05 30.55
N ILE A 345 18.50 -0.58 29.53
CA ILE A 345 18.75 -0.95 28.12
C ILE A 345 20.18 -0.61 27.71
N LYS A 346 20.67 0.58 28.02
CA LYS A 346 22.07 0.99 27.74
C LYS A 346 23.12 0.12 28.46
N ARG A 347 22.82 -0.35 29.68
CA ARG A 347 23.71 -1.29 30.42
C ARG A 347 23.73 -2.66 29.75
N GLU A 348 22.59 -3.17 29.31
CA GLU A 348 22.51 -4.44 28.58
C GLU A 348 23.25 -4.39 27.25
N GLU A 349 23.07 -3.30 26.46
CA GLU A 349 23.80 -3.07 25.21
C GLU A 349 25.33 -3.07 25.41
N LYS A 350 25.81 -2.50 26.50
CA LYS A 350 27.25 -2.51 26.84
C LYS A 350 27.76 -3.90 27.24
N ARG A 351 26.89 -4.76 27.83
CA ARG A 351 27.25 -6.13 28.22
C ARG A 351 27.28 -7.06 26.99
N SER A 352 26.36 -6.88 26.04
CA SER A 352 26.28 -7.70 24.83
C SER A 352 27.37 -7.39 23.78
N LYS A 353 28.05 -6.25 23.89
CA LYS A 353 29.17 -5.83 23.01
C LYS A 353 30.57 -6.23 23.56
N ARG A 354 30.60 -6.84 24.72
CA ARG A 354 31.82 -7.43 25.33
C ARG A 354 31.86 -8.95 25.18
#